data_54900771fe5638c727abf4687548e856
#
_entry.id   54900771fe5638c727abf4687548e856
#
_cell.length_a   1.000
_cell.length_b   1.000
_cell.length_c   1.000
_cell.angle_alpha   90.00
_cell.angle_beta   90.00
_cell.angle_gamma   90.00
#
_symmetry.space_group_name_H-M   'P 1'
#
loop_
_entity.id
_entity.type
_entity.pdbx_description
1 polymer ?
#
loop_
_entity_poly.entity_id
_entity_poly.type
_entity_poly.pdbx_seq_one_letter_code
_entity_poly.pdbx_strand_id
1 'polypeptide(L)'
;QAHGAEYKGRRAGSMGDMGCFSFYPGKNLGAAGEGGMVTTANPEFARTIRMLRDWGAEKKYHHVLKGYNFRLEGIQGAVLRVKLRHLEKWTEARRAAAKRYDHLLIGSGVGLPKQMDYSRHVYHIYAIRTPHRQAWMDALGAQDIQSGIHYPIPVHLLPAFADLGYQAGQFPHAERAANEVLSLPMFPELT
;
A
#
# COMPACT_ATOMS: atom_id res chain seq x y z
N GLN A 1 -2.30 -0.82 0.41
CA GLN A 1 -1.23 -1.54 -0.30
C GLN A 1 -1.37 -3.08 -0.19
N ALA A 2 -2.54 -3.57 0.25
CA ALA A 2 -2.76 -4.97 0.60
C ALA A 2 -3.83 -5.66 -0.27
N HIS A 3 -3.99 -5.22 -1.53
CA HIS A 3 -4.95 -5.83 -2.46
C HIS A 3 -4.61 -7.31 -2.68
N GLY A 4 -5.49 -8.20 -2.20
CA GLY A 4 -5.29 -9.65 -2.31
C GLY A 4 -4.37 -10.27 -1.26
N ALA A 5 -3.81 -9.50 -0.32
CA ALA A 5 -3.05 -10.05 0.81
C ALA A 5 -3.95 -10.87 1.75
N GLU A 6 -3.34 -11.82 2.45
CA GLU A 6 -4.06 -12.66 3.41
C GLU A 6 -3.36 -12.71 4.77
N TYR A 7 -4.16 -12.81 5.81
CA TYR A 7 -3.75 -13.10 7.17
C TYR A 7 -4.57 -14.28 7.69
N LYS A 8 -3.91 -15.39 8.00
CA LYS A 8 -4.54 -16.65 8.43
C LYS A 8 -5.70 -17.09 7.52
N GLY A 9 -5.48 -17.04 6.19
CA GLY A 9 -6.45 -17.41 5.17
C GLY A 9 -7.59 -16.42 4.93
N ARG A 10 -7.61 -15.26 5.63
CA ARG A 10 -8.61 -14.21 5.44
C ARG A 10 -8.02 -13.06 4.63
N ARG A 11 -8.74 -12.60 3.61
CA ARG A 11 -8.33 -11.47 2.77
C ARG A 11 -8.26 -10.16 3.55
N ALA A 12 -7.25 -9.36 3.28
CA ALA A 12 -7.21 -7.96 3.74
C ALA A 12 -8.47 -7.21 3.30
N GLY A 13 -9.04 -6.42 4.20
CA GLY A 13 -10.32 -5.73 4.00
C GLY A 13 -11.57 -6.53 4.40
N SER A 14 -11.41 -7.81 4.82
CA SER A 14 -12.49 -8.63 5.38
C SER A 14 -12.37 -8.84 6.90
N MET A 15 -11.47 -8.12 7.54
CA MET A 15 -11.18 -8.22 8.97
C MET A 15 -11.40 -6.87 9.64
N GLY A 16 -11.80 -6.91 10.93
CA GLY A 16 -12.20 -5.70 11.67
C GLY A 16 -13.55 -5.15 11.16
N ASP A 17 -13.84 -3.92 11.51
CA ASP A 17 -15.10 -3.25 11.18
C ASP A 17 -15.14 -2.76 9.73
N MET A 18 -14.01 -2.25 9.25
CA MET A 18 -13.85 -1.69 7.90
C MET A 18 -12.46 -1.96 7.35
N GLY A 19 -12.35 -2.09 6.03
CA GLY A 19 -11.09 -2.09 5.30
C GLY A 19 -11.04 -0.92 4.32
N CYS A 20 -9.90 -0.23 4.23
CA CYS A 20 -9.72 0.90 3.33
C CYS A 20 -8.65 0.57 2.28
N PHE A 21 -8.99 0.77 1.00
CA PHE A 21 -8.09 0.53 -0.12
C PHE A 21 -7.88 1.81 -0.94
N SER A 22 -6.64 2.04 -1.34
CA SER A 22 -6.29 3.06 -2.32
C SER A 22 -6.22 2.43 -3.70
N PHE A 23 -6.80 3.08 -4.70
CA PHE A 23 -6.66 2.73 -6.10
C PHE A 23 -5.77 3.72 -6.86
N TYR A 24 -4.89 4.44 -6.14
CA TYR A 24 -3.86 5.25 -6.80
C TYR A 24 -3.17 4.44 -7.92
N PRO A 25 -2.84 5.02 -9.08
CA PRO A 25 -2.39 4.27 -10.27
C PRO A 25 -1.25 3.29 -10.04
N GLY A 26 -0.31 3.61 -9.14
CA GLY A 26 0.82 2.74 -8.80
C GLY A 26 0.49 1.55 -7.89
N LYS A 27 -0.76 1.40 -7.40
CA LYS A 27 -1.13 0.27 -6.53
C LYS A 27 -1.23 -1.05 -7.30
N ASN A 28 -1.14 -2.19 -6.59
CA ASN A 28 -1.30 -3.52 -7.21
C ASN A 28 -2.63 -3.65 -7.97
N LEU A 29 -3.66 -2.97 -7.50
CA LEU A 29 -4.90 -2.71 -8.20
C LEU A 29 -5.08 -1.19 -8.28
N GLY A 30 -4.51 -0.57 -9.30
CA GLY A 30 -4.57 0.88 -9.54
C GLY A 30 -5.60 1.24 -10.60
N ALA A 31 -6.32 2.33 -10.40
CA ALA A 31 -7.16 2.98 -11.40
C ALA A 31 -6.31 3.71 -12.45
N ALA A 32 -6.93 4.33 -13.45
CA ALA A 32 -6.28 5.24 -14.39
C ALA A 32 -6.29 6.71 -13.88
N GLY A 33 -6.51 6.91 -12.59
CA GLY A 33 -6.56 8.17 -11.87
C GLY A 33 -6.75 7.89 -10.38
N GLU A 34 -7.19 8.88 -9.62
CA GLU A 34 -7.41 8.72 -8.18
C GLU A 34 -8.65 7.86 -7.88
N GLY A 35 -8.59 7.13 -6.80
CA GLY A 35 -9.70 6.31 -6.34
C GLY A 35 -9.41 5.58 -5.03
N GLY A 36 -10.48 5.13 -4.41
CA GLY A 36 -10.42 4.33 -3.19
C GLY A 36 -11.71 3.58 -2.95
N MET A 37 -11.66 2.65 -1.99
CA MET A 37 -12.81 1.85 -1.58
C MET A 37 -12.76 1.59 -0.08
N VAL A 38 -13.94 1.56 0.52
CA VAL A 38 -14.13 1.02 1.87
C VAL A 38 -14.93 -0.27 1.76
N THR A 39 -14.48 -1.31 2.44
CA THR A 39 -15.19 -2.59 2.59
C THR A 39 -15.65 -2.75 4.03
N THR A 40 -16.84 -3.31 4.25
CA THR A 40 -17.38 -3.64 5.57
C THR A 40 -18.44 -4.72 5.45
N ALA A 41 -18.56 -5.55 6.47
CA ALA A 41 -19.66 -6.50 6.61
C ALA A 41 -20.88 -5.88 7.33
N ASN A 42 -20.74 -4.69 7.93
CA ASN A 42 -21.82 -4.01 8.63
C ASN A 42 -22.66 -3.15 7.65
N PRO A 43 -23.97 -3.45 7.46
CA PRO A 43 -24.82 -2.73 6.54
C PRO A 43 -25.05 -1.25 6.95
N GLU A 44 -25.05 -0.93 8.23
CA GLU A 44 -25.19 0.45 8.73
C GLU A 44 -23.96 1.29 8.36
N PHE A 45 -22.74 0.73 8.52
CA PHE A 45 -21.52 1.38 8.08
C PHE A 45 -21.53 1.57 6.56
N ALA A 46 -21.92 0.54 5.81
CA ALA A 46 -22.01 0.65 4.36
C ALA A 46 -22.99 1.75 3.90
N ARG A 47 -24.15 1.87 4.58
CA ARG A 47 -25.13 2.93 4.31
C ARG A 47 -24.53 4.31 4.63
N THR A 48 -23.97 4.48 5.82
CA THR A 48 -23.40 5.75 6.27
C THR A 48 -22.25 6.22 5.36
N ILE A 49 -21.35 5.31 4.96
CA ILE A 49 -20.23 5.64 4.05
C ILE A 49 -20.75 6.06 2.66
N ARG A 50 -21.79 5.41 2.14
CA ARG A 50 -22.40 5.83 0.87
C ARG A 50 -22.98 7.23 0.94
N MET A 51 -23.60 7.60 2.05
CA MET A 51 -24.07 8.97 2.28
C MET A 51 -22.90 9.95 2.43
N LEU A 52 -21.92 9.63 3.27
CA LEU A 52 -20.76 10.48 3.51
C LEU A 52 -20.00 10.82 2.23
N ARG A 53 -19.79 9.86 1.34
CA ARG A 53 -19.07 10.06 0.07
C ARG A 53 -19.83 10.95 -0.92
N ASP A 54 -21.13 11.11 -0.76
CA ASP A 54 -22.03 11.83 -1.69
C ASP A 54 -22.84 12.91 -0.96
N TRP A 55 -22.13 13.89 -0.39
CA TRP A 55 -22.70 15.06 0.24
C TRP A 55 -23.67 14.78 1.41
N GLY A 56 -23.64 13.60 2.00
CA GLY A 56 -24.57 13.18 3.03
C GLY A 56 -25.96 12.82 2.52
N ALA A 57 -26.10 12.57 1.23
CA ALA A 57 -27.39 12.30 0.60
C ALA A 57 -27.81 10.83 0.80
N GLU A 58 -29.01 10.63 1.36
CA GLU A 58 -29.68 9.33 1.40
C GLU A 58 -30.42 9.06 0.07
N LYS A 59 -31.02 10.09 -0.48
CA LYS A 59 -31.66 10.12 -1.80
C LYS A 59 -31.24 11.40 -2.52
N LYS A 60 -31.37 11.43 -3.83
CA LYS A 60 -31.04 12.61 -4.63
C LYS A 60 -31.70 13.87 -4.04
N TYR A 61 -30.87 14.89 -3.73
CA TYR A 61 -31.26 16.16 -3.11
C TYR A 61 -31.79 16.08 -1.67
N HIS A 62 -31.78 14.91 -1.02
CA HIS A 62 -32.17 14.74 0.37
C HIS A 62 -30.94 14.40 1.24
N HIS A 63 -30.32 15.44 1.79
CA HIS A 63 -29.09 15.35 2.59
C HIS A 63 -29.43 15.22 4.07
N VAL A 64 -29.15 14.10 4.69
CA VAL A 64 -29.51 13.78 6.09
C VAL A 64 -28.36 13.94 7.06
N LEU A 65 -27.14 14.09 6.55
CA LEU A 65 -25.94 14.36 7.34
C LEU A 65 -24.96 15.24 6.54
N LYS A 66 -23.97 15.80 7.22
CA LYS A 66 -22.87 16.53 6.56
C LYS A 66 -21.92 15.51 5.92
N GLY A 67 -21.75 15.59 4.60
CA GLY A 67 -20.92 14.66 3.85
C GLY A 67 -19.85 15.36 3.01
N TYR A 68 -19.16 14.56 2.19
CA TYR A 68 -18.05 14.97 1.36
C TYR A 68 -18.33 14.66 -0.11
N ASN A 69 -17.51 15.17 -0.99
CA ASN A 69 -17.52 14.80 -2.41
C ASN A 69 -16.40 13.78 -2.71
N PHE A 70 -16.56 12.55 -2.19
CA PHE A 70 -15.58 11.47 -2.35
C PHE A 70 -16.08 10.39 -3.31
N ARG A 71 -16.66 10.83 -4.43
CA ARG A 71 -17.16 9.93 -5.47
C ARG A 71 -16.01 9.42 -6.34
N LEU A 72 -16.11 8.15 -6.76
CA LEU A 72 -15.26 7.55 -7.78
C LEU A 72 -15.96 7.64 -9.13
N GLU A 73 -15.28 8.14 -10.16
CA GLU A 73 -15.84 8.19 -11.51
C GLU A 73 -16.09 6.78 -12.05
N GLY A 74 -17.20 6.63 -12.80
CA GLY A 74 -17.56 5.35 -13.41
C GLY A 74 -16.49 4.78 -14.35
N ILE A 75 -15.71 5.63 -15.02
CA ILE A 75 -14.57 5.23 -15.85
C ILE A 75 -13.53 4.49 -15.00
N GLN A 76 -13.16 5.02 -13.83
CA GLN A 76 -12.21 4.36 -12.93
C GLN A 76 -12.75 3.01 -12.45
N GLY A 77 -14.04 2.95 -12.15
CA GLY A 77 -14.71 1.69 -11.79
C GLY A 77 -14.67 0.66 -12.93
N ALA A 78 -14.82 1.07 -14.18
CA ALA A 78 -14.71 0.21 -15.34
C ALA A 78 -13.28 -0.34 -15.54
N VAL A 79 -12.27 0.53 -15.41
CA VAL A 79 -10.85 0.15 -15.45
C VAL A 79 -10.53 -0.87 -14.35
N LEU A 80 -10.92 -0.57 -13.11
CA LEU A 80 -10.69 -1.45 -11.96
C LEU A 80 -11.38 -2.82 -12.13
N ARG A 81 -12.61 -2.84 -12.68
CA ARG A 81 -13.34 -4.07 -12.95
C ARG A 81 -12.59 -5.00 -13.93
N VAL A 82 -11.94 -4.43 -14.95
CA VAL A 82 -11.11 -5.20 -15.89
C VAL A 82 -9.85 -5.69 -15.19
N LYS A 83 -9.11 -4.80 -14.55
CA LYS A 83 -7.83 -5.09 -13.88
C LYS A 83 -7.97 -6.10 -12.73
N LEU A 84 -9.07 -6.07 -11.99
CA LEU A 84 -9.34 -6.99 -10.89
C LEU A 84 -9.28 -8.47 -11.32
N ARG A 85 -9.66 -8.78 -12.56
CA ARG A 85 -9.60 -10.15 -13.11
C ARG A 85 -8.17 -10.66 -13.25
N HIS A 86 -7.19 -9.76 -13.28
CA HIS A 86 -5.77 -10.08 -13.46
C HIS A 86 -4.99 -9.99 -12.14
N LEU A 87 -5.59 -9.45 -11.07
CA LEU A 87 -4.90 -9.18 -9.81
C LEU A 87 -4.16 -10.40 -9.24
N GLU A 88 -4.80 -11.57 -9.29
CA GLU A 88 -4.20 -12.81 -8.76
C GLU A 88 -2.94 -13.20 -9.55
N LYS A 89 -3.03 -13.18 -10.88
CA LYS A 89 -1.87 -13.44 -11.76
C LYS A 89 -0.73 -12.47 -11.50
N TRP A 90 -1.02 -11.20 -11.36
CA TRP A 90 -0.02 -10.17 -11.05
C TRP A 90 0.59 -10.36 -9.66
N THR A 91 -0.21 -10.77 -8.68
CA THR A 91 0.28 -11.08 -7.34
C THR A 91 1.27 -12.23 -7.37
N GLU A 92 0.97 -13.32 -8.08
CA GLU A 92 1.90 -14.46 -8.19
C GLU A 92 3.19 -14.09 -8.94
N ALA A 93 3.11 -13.27 -9.98
CA ALA A 93 4.31 -12.76 -10.66
C ALA A 93 5.19 -11.92 -9.72
N ARG A 94 4.61 -11.00 -8.93
CA ARG A 94 5.34 -10.24 -7.89
C ARG A 94 5.97 -11.17 -6.84
N ARG A 95 5.27 -12.21 -6.42
CA ARG A 95 5.78 -13.21 -5.47
C ARG A 95 6.95 -14.01 -6.03
N ALA A 96 6.90 -14.34 -7.32
CA ALA A 96 8.01 -15.00 -8.01
C ALA A 96 9.24 -14.07 -8.09
N ALA A 97 9.04 -12.80 -8.46
CA ALA A 97 10.11 -11.80 -8.46
C ALA A 97 10.71 -11.59 -7.05
N ALA A 98 9.87 -11.54 -6.00
CA ALA A 98 10.33 -11.43 -4.62
C ALA A 98 11.21 -12.61 -4.21
N LYS A 99 10.81 -13.85 -4.54
CA LYS A 99 11.64 -15.04 -4.28
C LYS A 99 12.99 -14.98 -5.00
N ARG A 100 13.01 -14.44 -6.23
CA ARG A 100 14.25 -14.24 -6.97
C ARG A 100 15.16 -13.22 -6.28
N TYR A 101 14.61 -12.10 -5.81
CA TYR A 101 15.35 -11.14 -5.00
C TYR A 101 15.91 -11.76 -3.72
N ASP A 102 15.08 -12.52 -2.98
CA ASP A 102 15.50 -13.21 -1.76
C ASP A 102 16.72 -14.09 -2.04
N HIS A 103 16.68 -14.87 -3.14
CA HIS A 103 17.79 -15.75 -3.54
C HIS A 103 19.05 -14.99 -3.95
N LEU A 104 18.92 -13.94 -4.75
CA LEU A 104 20.04 -13.17 -5.27
C LEU A 104 20.72 -12.29 -4.20
N LEU A 105 19.95 -11.83 -3.21
CA LEU A 105 20.43 -10.93 -2.18
C LEU A 105 20.87 -11.65 -0.90
N ILE A 106 20.74 -12.98 -0.83
CA ILE A 106 21.22 -13.74 0.32
C ILE A 106 22.72 -13.55 0.49
N GLY A 107 23.15 -13.22 1.70
CA GLY A 107 24.56 -12.97 2.01
C GLY A 107 25.10 -11.59 1.58
N SER A 108 24.30 -10.73 0.94
CA SER A 108 24.71 -9.38 0.52
C SER A 108 24.84 -8.36 1.67
N GLY A 109 24.48 -8.76 2.90
CA GLY A 109 24.52 -7.88 4.08
C GLY A 109 23.32 -6.95 4.22
N VAL A 110 22.32 -7.02 3.32
CA VAL A 110 21.07 -6.25 3.46
C VAL A 110 19.99 -7.05 4.20
N GLY A 111 19.12 -6.37 4.93
CA GLY A 111 17.94 -6.98 5.53
C GLY A 111 16.84 -7.17 4.49
N LEU A 112 16.37 -8.40 4.32
CA LEU A 112 15.31 -8.75 3.38
C LEU A 112 13.92 -8.67 4.05
N PRO A 113 12.84 -8.38 3.30
CA PRO A 113 11.49 -8.44 3.83
C PRO A 113 11.11 -9.89 4.16
N LYS A 114 10.60 -10.12 5.37
CA LYS A 114 10.20 -11.46 5.82
C LYS A 114 8.70 -11.65 5.69
N GLN A 115 8.28 -12.63 4.90
CA GLN A 115 6.90 -13.10 4.92
C GLN A 115 6.70 -14.07 6.10
N MET A 116 5.64 -13.85 6.88
CA MET A 116 5.26 -14.77 7.96
C MET A 116 4.44 -15.94 7.41
N ASP A 117 4.56 -17.12 8.00
CA ASP A 117 3.92 -18.35 7.53
C ASP A 117 2.39 -18.27 7.49
N TYR A 118 1.81 -17.48 8.38
CA TYR A 118 0.37 -17.22 8.45
C TYR A 118 -0.12 -16.11 7.51
N SER A 119 0.75 -15.53 6.66
CA SER A 119 0.40 -14.43 5.77
C SER A 119 0.69 -14.76 4.32
N ARG A 120 -0.09 -14.18 3.41
CA ARG A 120 0.22 -14.15 1.99
C ARG A 120 0.55 -12.71 1.61
N HIS A 121 1.83 -12.43 1.43
CA HIS A 121 2.31 -11.11 1.03
C HIS A 121 2.08 -10.88 -0.47
N VAL A 122 1.73 -9.65 -0.86
CA VAL A 122 1.44 -9.29 -2.27
C VAL A 122 2.52 -8.42 -2.90
N TYR A 123 3.58 -8.13 -2.18
CA TYR A 123 4.76 -7.38 -2.62
C TYR A 123 4.40 -6.16 -3.49
N HIS A 124 3.59 -5.27 -2.92
CA HIS A 124 3.40 -3.95 -3.52
C HIS A 124 4.73 -3.22 -3.66
N ILE A 125 5.54 -3.31 -2.63
CA ILE A 125 6.92 -2.84 -2.56
C ILE A 125 7.79 -4.02 -2.14
N TYR A 126 8.99 -4.13 -2.70
CA TYR A 126 10.05 -4.98 -2.16
C TYR A 126 11.10 -4.08 -1.52
N ALA A 127 11.01 -3.91 -0.21
CA ALA A 127 11.86 -3.01 0.56
C ALA A 127 12.95 -3.80 1.31
N ILE A 128 14.20 -3.58 0.93
CA ILE A 128 15.37 -4.03 1.69
C ILE A 128 15.72 -3.01 2.77
N ARG A 129 16.56 -3.41 3.72
CA ARG A 129 17.08 -2.52 4.75
C ARG A 129 18.61 -2.53 4.72
N THR A 130 19.21 -1.36 4.67
CA THR A 130 20.68 -1.19 4.67
C THR A 130 21.08 0.13 5.33
N PRO A 131 22.11 0.15 6.18
CA PRO A 131 22.68 1.40 6.70
C PRO A 131 23.40 2.21 5.61
N HIS A 132 23.69 1.60 4.46
CA HIS A 132 24.42 2.20 3.34
C HIS A 132 23.47 2.59 2.19
N ARG A 133 22.25 3.05 2.52
CA ARG A 133 21.18 3.31 1.54
C ARG A 133 21.65 4.16 0.36
N GLN A 134 22.36 5.27 0.62
CA GLN A 134 22.81 6.17 -0.45
C GLN A 134 23.76 5.47 -1.41
N ALA A 135 24.73 4.72 -0.91
CA ALA A 135 25.67 3.98 -1.76
C ALA A 135 24.96 2.94 -2.66
N TRP A 136 23.91 2.29 -2.13
CA TRP A 136 23.09 1.39 -2.93
C TRP A 136 22.29 2.14 -4.01
N MET A 137 21.71 3.31 -3.67
CA MET A 137 20.98 4.14 -4.65
C MET A 137 21.90 4.60 -5.78
N ASP A 138 23.10 5.06 -5.44
CA ASP A 138 24.09 5.53 -6.41
C ASP A 138 24.55 4.38 -7.33
N ALA A 139 24.85 3.20 -6.77
CA ALA A 139 25.26 2.03 -7.53
C ALA A 139 24.17 1.52 -8.46
N LEU A 140 22.91 1.48 -8.00
CA LEU A 140 21.76 1.11 -8.82
C LEU A 140 21.51 2.15 -9.92
N GLY A 141 21.56 3.44 -9.59
CA GLY A 141 21.39 4.52 -10.55
C GLY A 141 22.45 4.52 -11.65
N ALA A 142 23.70 4.16 -11.33
CA ALA A 142 24.76 4.01 -12.31
C ALA A 142 24.53 2.86 -13.32
N GLN A 143 23.57 1.97 -13.03
CA GLN A 143 23.12 0.88 -13.91
C GLN A 143 21.71 1.14 -14.47
N ASP A 144 21.21 2.39 -14.43
CA ASP A 144 19.86 2.78 -14.85
C ASP A 144 18.74 2.04 -14.08
N ILE A 145 19.03 1.52 -12.88
CA ILE A 145 18.04 0.87 -12.02
C ILE A 145 17.47 1.90 -11.04
N GLN A 146 16.18 2.24 -11.19
CA GLN A 146 15.49 3.16 -10.31
C GLN A 146 15.16 2.47 -8.99
N SER A 147 15.40 3.17 -7.88
CA SER A 147 15.02 2.76 -6.54
C SER A 147 14.25 3.87 -5.83
N GLY A 148 13.57 3.55 -4.73
CA GLY A 148 12.76 4.52 -4.02
C GLY A 148 12.85 4.38 -2.51
N ILE A 149 12.38 5.40 -1.76
CA ILE A 149 12.33 5.38 -0.31
C ILE A 149 10.87 5.49 0.16
N HIS A 150 10.35 4.46 0.81
CA HIS A 150 8.98 4.42 1.31
C HIS A 150 8.95 4.05 2.80
N TYR A 151 9.10 5.05 3.77
CA TYR A 151 9.22 6.49 3.51
C TYR A 151 10.39 7.06 4.32
N PRO A 152 10.97 8.22 3.94
CA PRO A 152 12.21 8.74 4.56
C PRO A 152 12.02 9.35 5.94
N ILE A 153 10.77 9.74 6.30
CA ILE A 153 10.46 10.34 7.59
C ILE A 153 9.40 9.48 8.28
N PRO A 154 9.64 9.03 9.52
CA PRO A 154 8.62 8.30 10.27
C PRO A 154 7.45 9.23 10.62
N VAL A 155 6.22 8.69 10.61
CA VAL A 155 4.98 9.47 10.70
C VAL A 155 4.95 10.40 11.91
N HIS A 156 5.43 9.95 13.07
CA HIS A 156 5.42 10.75 14.30
C HIS A 156 6.36 11.97 14.28
N LEU A 157 7.30 12.03 13.33
CA LEU A 157 8.21 13.17 13.15
C LEU A 157 7.81 14.08 11.97
N LEU A 158 6.68 13.80 11.33
CA LEU A 158 6.16 14.69 10.30
C LEU A 158 5.65 15.99 10.93
N PRO A 159 5.94 17.17 10.35
CA PRO A 159 5.44 18.47 10.86
C PRO A 159 3.92 18.51 11.04
N ALA A 160 3.18 17.78 10.21
CA ALA A 160 1.73 17.66 10.29
C ALA A 160 1.19 17.03 11.58
N PHE A 161 2.04 16.35 12.35
CA PHE A 161 1.70 15.69 13.61
C PHE A 161 2.48 16.24 14.81
N ALA A 162 3.08 17.44 14.66
CA ALA A 162 3.87 18.06 15.73
C ALA A 162 3.04 18.37 17.00
N ASP A 163 1.73 18.60 16.82
CA ASP A 163 0.76 18.82 17.91
C ASP A 163 0.59 17.61 18.83
N LEU A 164 0.94 16.40 18.39
CA LEU A 164 0.91 15.19 19.22
C LEU A 164 2.10 15.09 20.19
N GLY A 165 3.08 15.99 20.10
CA GLY A 165 4.20 16.12 21.03
C GLY A 165 5.25 15.02 21.00
N TYR A 166 5.21 14.12 19.99
CA TYR A 166 6.22 13.07 19.84
C TYR A 166 7.59 13.64 19.49
N GLN A 167 8.63 13.02 20.01
CA GLN A 167 10.02 13.41 19.83
C GLN A 167 10.85 12.29 19.18
N ALA A 168 11.96 12.66 18.55
CA ALA A 168 12.96 11.70 18.08
C ALA A 168 13.44 10.79 19.21
N GLY A 169 13.63 9.50 18.91
CA GLY A 169 14.03 8.47 19.87
C GLY A 169 12.86 7.72 20.53
N GLN A 170 11.62 8.23 20.44
CA GLN A 170 10.46 7.57 21.05
C GLN A 170 10.00 6.31 20.30
N PHE A 171 10.25 6.24 18.98
CA PHE A 171 9.92 5.08 18.16
C PHE A 171 11.16 4.59 17.38
N PRO A 172 12.18 4.05 18.09
CA PRO A 172 13.49 3.79 17.50
C PRO A 172 13.46 2.78 16.34
N HIS A 173 12.52 1.84 16.34
CA HIS A 173 12.35 0.90 15.23
C HIS A 173 11.80 1.56 13.97
N ALA A 174 10.84 2.48 14.09
CA ALA A 174 10.29 3.22 12.96
C ALA A 174 11.32 4.21 12.40
N GLU A 175 12.04 4.90 13.27
CA GLU A 175 13.10 5.85 12.92
C GLU A 175 14.26 5.15 12.19
N ARG A 176 14.71 4.01 12.73
CA ARG A 176 15.72 3.20 12.06
C ARG A 176 15.22 2.66 10.71
N ALA A 177 13.99 2.18 10.62
CA ALA A 177 13.42 1.74 9.36
C ALA A 177 13.39 2.87 8.33
N ALA A 178 12.95 4.07 8.68
CA ALA A 178 12.94 5.22 7.79
C ALA A 178 14.34 5.59 7.26
N ASN A 179 15.38 5.39 8.07
CA ASN A 179 16.76 5.63 7.67
C ASN A 179 17.35 4.53 6.77
N GLU A 180 16.89 3.29 6.92
CA GLU A 180 17.50 2.11 6.28
C GLU A 180 16.73 1.59 5.05
N VAL A 181 15.41 1.83 4.95
CA VAL A 181 14.59 1.24 3.87
C VAL A 181 14.98 1.76 2.49
N LEU A 182 15.08 0.83 1.54
CA LEU A 182 15.26 1.09 0.12
C LEU A 182 14.38 0.14 -0.67
N SER A 183 13.50 0.69 -1.50
CA SER A 183 12.59 -0.09 -2.34
C SER A 183 13.23 -0.37 -3.69
N LEU A 184 13.35 -1.65 -4.02
CA LEU A 184 13.80 -2.12 -5.32
C LEU A 184 12.63 -2.17 -6.31
N PRO A 185 12.89 -2.19 -7.64
CA PRO A 185 11.84 -2.33 -8.64
C PRO A 185 10.95 -3.54 -8.36
N MET A 186 9.62 -3.35 -8.37
CA MET A 186 8.68 -4.44 -8.12
C MET A 186 7.38 -4.23 -8.90
N PHE A 187 7.20 -4.99 -9.97
CA PHE A 187 6.01 -5.01 -10.81
C PHE A 187 5.83 -6.41 -11.43
N PRO A 188 4.63 -6.75 -11.93
CA PRO A 188 4.34 -8.13 -12.37
C PRO A 188 5.17 -8.61 -13.56
N GLU A 189 5.61 -7.69 -14.41
CA GLU A 189 6.37 -7.96 -15.66
C GLU A 189 7.88 -7.95 -15.44
N LEU A 190 8.36 -7.85 -14.19
CA LEU A 190 9.79 -7.86 -13.86
C LEU A 190 10.41 -9.23 -14.22
N THR A 191 11.44 -9.22 -15.06
CA THR A 191 12.14 -10.40 -15.59
C THR A 191 13.48 -10.66 -14.90
#